data_800a6a9505a00088d6c85e19b291b917
#
_entry.id   800a6a9505a00088d6c85e19b291b917
#
_cell.length_a   1.000
_cell.length_b   1.000
_cell.length_c   1.000
_cell.angle_alpha   90.00
_cell.angle_beta   90.00
_cell.angle_gamma   90.00
#
_symmetry.space_group_name_H-M   'P 1'
#
loop_
_entity.id
_entity.type
_entity.pdbx_description
1 polymer ?
#
loop_
_entity_poly.entity_id
_entity_poly.type
_entity_poly.pdbx_seq_one_letter_code
_entity_poly.pdbx_strand_id
1 'polypeptide(L)'
;MPVIHAAITTDPIDQSRLEALVSNAHAGARVSFAGLIRDHDEEAEGVVVGLDYTCHPDADRFLAGVAASVASDLDPEGKAVLAVEHRIGSLRVGDVAIVAVAASAHRDQAFELCQALVDRVKAEVPIWKHQHEESGRASWSNLGLPQ
;
A
#
# COMPACT_ATOMS: atom_id res chain seq x y z
N MET A 1 -12.48 -2.29 15.87
CA MET A 1 -11.75 -1.23 15.15
C MET A 1 -11.76 -1.54 13.66
N PRO A 2 -12.20 -0.60 12.81
CA PRO A 2 -12.22 -0.87 11.36
C PRO A 2 -10.84 -1.01 10.75
N VAL A 3 -9.83 -0.31 11.27
CA VAL A 3 -8.43 -0.50 10.81
C VAL A 3 -7.71 -1.32 11.87
N ILE A 4 -7.34 -2.55 11.51
CA ILE A 4 -6.68 -3.47 12.44
C ILE A 4 -5.15 -3.34 12.37
N HIS A 5 -4.62 -2.86 11.25
CA HIS A 5 -3.18 -2.76 11.04
C HIS A 5 -2.87 -1.78 9.92
N ALA A 6 -1.92 -0.87 10.17
CA ALA A 6 -1.38 0.04 9.15
C ALA A 6 0.06 0.33 9.53
N ALA A 7 1.01 -0.11 8.72
CA ALA A 7 2.43 0.01 9.06
C ALA A 7 3.33 0.18 7.83
N ILE A 8 4.45 0.89 8.05
CA ILE A 8 5.59 0.91 7.14
C ILE A 8 6.58 -0.13 7.65
N THR A 9 7.16 -0.92 6.77
CA THR A 9 8.09 -1.98 7.14
C THR A 9 9.31 -1.99 6.23
N THR A 10 10.45 -2.43 6.75
CA THR A 10 11.66 -2.69 5.97
C THR A 10 11.77 -4.17 5.59
N ASP A 11 10.92 -5.00 6.16
CA ASP A 11 10.90 -6.45 5.92
C ASP A 11 9.94 -6.80 4.77
N PRO A 12 10.13 -7.97 4.13
CA PRO A 12 9.15 -8.46 3.16
C PRO A 12 7.76 -8.54 3.78
N ILE A 13 6.75 -8.12 3.02
CA ILE A 13 5.37 -8.14 3.48
C ILE A 13 4.81 -9.56 3.36
N ASP A 14 4.21 -10.05 4.44
CA ASP A 14 3.51 -11.34 4.45
C ASP A 14 2.02 -11.09 4.21
N GLN A 15 1.59 -11.25 2.97
CA GLN A 15 0.20 -11.03 2.57
C GLN A 15 -0.76 -11.94 3.34
N SER A 16 -0.39 -13.21 3.52
CA SER A 16 -1.23 -14.17 4.25
C SER A 16 -1.48 -13.74 5.69
N ARG A 17 -0.48 -13.14 6.34
CA ARG A 17 -0.62 -12.61 7.68
C ARG A 17 -1.63 -11.47 7.73
N LEU A 18 -1.57 -10.56 6.78
CA LEU A 18 -2.52 -9.44 6.70
C LEU A 18 -3.94 -9.95 6.42
N GLU A 19 -4.08 -10.93 5.55
CA GLU A 19 -5.37 -11.56 5.25
C GLU A 19 -5.96 -12.22 6.50
N ALA A 20 -5.12 -12.89 7.28
CA ALA A 20 -5.56 -13.51 8.54
C ALA A 20 -6.00 -12.45 9.57
N LEU A 21 -5.30 -11.32 9.64
CA LEU A 21 -5.64 -10.24 10.58
C LEU A 21 -7.04 -9.69 10.36
N VAL A 22 -7.50 -9.61 9.11
CA VAL A 22 -8.84 -9.06 8.80
C VAL A 22 -9.94 -10.12 8.83
N SER A 23 -9.61 -11.38 9.02
CA SER A 23 -10.60 -12.47 9.05
C SER A 23 -11.55 -12.31 10.23
N ASN A 24 -12.85 -12.44 9.96
CA ASN A 24 -13.87 -12.42 10.99
C ASN A 24 -15.15 -13.12 10.51
N ALA A 25 -16.01 -13.50 11.46
CA ALA A 25 -17.20 -14.31 11.16
C ALA A 25 -18.27 -13.55 10.36
N HIS A 26 -18.22 -12.23 10.32
CA HIS A 26 -19.22 -11.40 9.64
C HIS A 26 -18.85 -11.07 8.20
N ALA A 27 -17.61 -11.34 7.80
CA ALA A 27 -17.14 -11.00 6.46
C ALA A 27 -17.51 -12.10 5.48
N GLY A 28 -18.26 -11.74 4.45
CA GLY A 28 -18.53 -12.61 3.32
C GLY A 28 -17.58 -12.40 2.15
N ALA A 29 -16.78 -11.33 2.17
CA ALA A 29 -15.86 -10.97 1.13
C ALA A 29 -14.54 -10.42 1.70
N ARG A 30 -13.45 -10.81 1.08
CA ARG A 30 -12.11 -10.27 1.38
C ARG A 30 -11.44 -9.96 0.05
N VAL A 31 -10.94 -8.74 -0.10
CA VAL A 31 -10.22 -8.29 -1.29
C VAL A 31 -8.82 -7.89 -0.88
N SER A 32 -7.83 -8.46 -1.56
CA SER A 32 -6.42 -8.15 -1.35
C SER A 32 -5.84 -7.54 -2.61
N PHE A 33 -5.05 -6.50 -2.44
CA PHE A 33 -4.25 -5.90 -3.49
C PHE A 33 -2.78 -6.02 -3.12
N ALA A 34 -1.95 -6.46 -4.08
CA ALA A 34 -0.51 -6.47 -3.94
C ALA A 34 0.09 -5.62 -5.06
N GLY A 35 0.83 -4.58 -4.69
CA GLY A 35 1.58 -3.76 -5.64
C GLY A 35 2.99 -4.32 -5.78
N LEU A 36 3.39 -4.58 -7.03
CA LEU A 36 4.66 -5.23 -7.33
C LEU A 36 5.61 -4.27 -8.05
N ILE A 37 6.90 -4.50 -7.87
CA ILE A 37 7.91 -3.76 -8.61
C ILE A 37 7.98 -4.35 -10.02
N ARG A 38 7.76 -3.52 -11.03
CA ARG A 38 7.82 -3.93 -12.43
C ARG A 38 9.08 -3.37 -13.10
N ASP A 39 9.41 -3.89 -14.26
CA ASP A 39 10.65 -3.58 -14.97
C ASP A 39 10.57 -2.31 -15.83
N HIS A 40 9.49 -1.58 -15.79
CA HIS A 40 9.37 -0.30 -16.49
C HIS A 40 8.50 0.69 -15.73
N ASP A 41 8.70 1.97 -15.98
CA ASP A 41 7.98 3.07 -15.35
C ASP A 41 7.99 4.28 -16.28
N GLU A 42 7.01 5.17 -16.14
CA GLU A 42 6.89 6.36 -16.98
C GLU A 42 8.08 7.31 -16.84
N GLU A 43 8.67 7.40 -15.64
CA GLU A 43 9.83 8.24 -15.39
C GLU A 43 11.16 7.57 -15.79
N ALA A 44 11.15 6.29 -16.11
CA ALA A 44 12.33 5.57 -16.56
C ALA A 44 12.40 5.54 -18.09
N GLU A 45 13.61 5.64 -18.64
CA GLU A 45 13.81 5.56 -20.09
C GLU A 45 14.10 4.14 -20.56
N GLY A 46 14.56 3.28 -19.66
CA GLY A 46 14.93 1.91 -19.96
C GLY A 46 14.35 0.91 -18.98
N VAL A 47 14.93 -0.28 -18.98
CA VAL A 47 14.50 -1.36 -18.08
C VAL A 47 14.91 -1.04 -16.65
N VAL A 48 13.93 -1.05 -15.75
CA VAL A 48 14.12 -0.89 -14.31
C VAL A 48 14.55 -2.24 -13.75
N VAL A 49 15.63 -2.27 -12.96
CA VAL A 49 16.12 -3.50 -12.33
C VAL A 49 15.84 -3.55 -10.84
N GLY A 50 15.55 -2.39 -10.24
CA GLY A 50 15.21 -2.29 -8.83
C GLY A 50 14.98 -0.85 -8.44
N LEU A 51 14.65 -0.64 -7.18
CA LEU A 51 14.44 0.70 -6.66
C LEU A 51 14.69 0.75 -5.17
N ASP A 52 14.85 1.98 -4.67
CA ASP A 52 14.87 2.26 -3.25
C ASP A 52 13.66 3.11 -2.90
N TYR A 53 12.87 2.66 -1.94
CA TYR A 53 11.84 3.47 -1.33
C TYR A 53 12.40 4.14 -0.10
N THR A 54 12.21 5.46 -0.01
CA THR A 54 12.45 6.25 1.19
C THR A 54 11.15 6.91 1.59
N CYS A 55 11.05 7.37 2.84
CA CYS A 55 9.84 7.99 3.31
C CYS A 55 10.11 9.11 4.29
N HIS A 56 9.12 9.98 4.47
CA HIS A 56 9.12 10.99 5.52
C HIS A 56 9.17 10.28 6.88
N PRO A 57 9.83 10.87 7.91
CA PRO A 57 9.89 10.28 9.25
C PRO A 57 8.54 9.95 9.87
N ASP A 58 7.48 10.68 9.48
CA ASP A 58 6.12 10.47 9.96
C ASP A 58 5.23 9.69 8.98
N ALA A 59 5.81 9.02 7.99
CA ALA A 59 5.03 8.32 6.96
C ALA A 59 4.08 7.27 7.55
N ASP A 60 4.48 6.60 8.63
CA ASP A 60 3.62 5.64 9.31
C ASP A 60 2.37 6.30 9.89
N ARG A 61 2.48 7.52 10.40
CA ARG A 61 1.34 8.29 10.90
C ARG A 61 0.43 8.74 9.76
N PHE A 62 1.01 9.16 8.64
CA PHE A 62 0.23 9.50 7.44
C PHE A 62 -0.51 8.26 6.93
N LEU A 63 0.15 7.11 6.91
CA LEU A 63 -0.48 5.86 6.47
C LEU A 63 -1.67 5.50 7.37
N ALA A 64 -1.48 5.52 8.68
CA ALA A 64 -2.55 5.24 9.64
C ALA A 64 -3.70 6.22 9.49
N GLY A 65 -3.41 7.51 9.28
CA GLY A 65 -4.42 8.55 9.08
C GLY A 65 -5.23 8.34 7.81
N VAL A 66 -4.56 7.98 6.72
CA VAL A 66 -5.22 7.67 5.44
C VAL A 66 -6.15 6.47 5.60
N ALA A 67 -5.68 5.40 6.22
CA ALA A 67 -6.50 4.21 6.44
C ALA A 67 -7.73 4.52 7.29
N ALA A 68 -7.57 5.29 8.37
CA ALA A 68 -8.67 5.72 9.22
C ALA A 68 -9.68 6.59 8.45
N SER A 69 -9.18 7.46 7.58
CA SER A 69 -10.02 8.34 6.74
C SER A 69 -10.85 7.53 5.74
N VAL A 70 -10.24 6.54 5.09
CA VAL A 70 -10.95 5.64 4.18
C VAL A 70 -12.07 4.90 4.92
N ALA A 71 -11.76 4.36 6.09
CA ALA A 71 -12.74 3.65 6.91
C ALA A 71 -13.89 4.58 7.32
N SER A 72 -13.58 5.80 7.75
CA SER A 72 -14.59 6.77 8.16
C SER A 72 -15.51 7.18 7.01
N ASP A 73 -14.92 7.40 5.81
CA ASP A 73 -15.68 7.87 4.65
C ASP A 73 -16.54 6.77 4.01
N LEU A 74 -16.01 5.54 3.93
CA LEU A 74 -16.64 4.46 3.16
C LEU A 74 -17.25 3.36 4.00
N ASP A 75 -17.00 3.37 5.31
CA ASP A 75 -17.53 2.40 6.26
C ASP A 75 -17.90 3.11 7.58
N PRO A 76 -18.79 4.12 7.51
CA PRO A 76 -19.10 4.92 8.71
C PRO A 76 -19.70 4.10 9.85
N GLU A 77 -20.30 2.95 9.56
CA GLU A 77 -20.86 2.07 10.60
C GLU A 77 -19.81 1.14 11.23
N GLY A 78 -18.58 1.12 10.71
CA GLY A 78 -17.49 0.33 11.27
C GLY A 78 -17.67 -1.17 11.14
N LYS A 79 -18.26 -1.62 10.04
CA LYS A 79 -18.56 -3.05 9.81
C LYS A 79 -17.48 -3.80 9.04
N ALA A 80 -16.59 -3.09 8.37
CA ALA A 80 -15.49 -3.68 7.63
C ALA A 80 -14.20 -3.66 8.43
N VAL A 81 -13.20 -4.46 8.02
CA VAL A 81 -11.89 -4.51 8.65
C VAL A 81 -10.83 -4.32 7.56
N LEU A 82 -9.88 -3.42 7.83
CA LEU A 82 -8.82 -3.04 6.89
C LEU A 82 -7.44 -3.33 7.47
N ALA A 83 -6.52 -3.73 6.60
CA ALA A 83 -5.10 -3.82 6.92
C ALA A 83 -4.28 -3.34 5.73
N VAL A 84 -3.19 -2.63 5.98
CA VAL A 84 -2.29 -2.16 4.92
C VAL A 84 -0.86 -2.12 5.45
N GLU A 85 0.07 -2.51 4.58
CA GLU A 85 1.50 -2.43 4.87
C GLU A 85 2.23 -1.96 3.61
N HIS A 86 3.14 -1.01 3.77
CA HIS A 86 4.02 -0.55 2.69
C HIS A 86 5.46 -0.83 3.07
N ARG A 87 6.22 -1.42 2.15
CA ARG A 87 7.62 -1.71 2.36
C ARG A 87 8.47 -0.55 1.87
N ILE A 88 9.55 -0.25 2.61
CA ILE A 88 10.58 0.70 2.21
C ILE A 88 11.93 0.00 2.18
N GLY A 89 12.95 0.68 1.64
CA GLY A 89 14.29 0.11 1.45
C GLY A 89 14.48 -0.34 0.01
N SER A 90 15.45 -1.20 -0.20
CA SER A 90 15.83 -1.69 -1.53
C SER A 90 14.96 -2.86 -1.96
N LEU A 91 14.27 -2.69 -3.08
CA LEU A 91 13.41 -3.70 -3.66
C LEU A 91 13.85 -4.03 -5.08
N ARG A 92 13.61 -5.27 -5.50
CA ARG A 92 13.89 -5.75 -6.85
C ARG A 92 12.58 -5.93 -7.62
N VAL A 93 12.70 -6.02 -8.93
CA VAL A 93 11.58 -6.38 -9.80
C VAL A 93 10.95 -7.69 -9.30
N GLY A 94 9.63 -7.68 -9.15
CA GLY A 94 8.87 -8.80 -8.61
C GLY A 94 8.60 -8.74 -7.10
N ASP A 95 9.33 -7.91 -6.36
CA ASP A 95 9.08 -7.75 -4.93
C ASP A 95 7.76 -7.03 -4.69
N VAL A 96 7.14 -7.32 -3.55
CA VAL A 96 5.90 -6.69 -3.13
C VAL A 96 6.20 -5.40 -2.38
N ALA A 97 5.66 -4.28 -2.87
CA ALA A 97 5.86 -2.97 -2.27
C ALA A 97 4.75 -2.58 -1.31
N ILE A 98 3.53 -2.98 -1.59
CA ILE A 98 2.36 -2.65 -0.79
C ILE A 98 1.39 -3.82 -0.81
N VAL A 99 0.77 -4.09 0.33
CA VAL A 99 -0.38 -4.98 0.42
C VAL A 99 -1.48 -4.26 1.16
N ALA A 100 -2.68 -4.24 0.59
CA ALA A 100 -3.87 -3.70 1.20
C ALA A 100 -4.96 -4.76 1.20
N VAL A 101 -5.62 -4.95 2.33
CA VAL A 101 -6.66 -5.97 2.47
C VAL A 101 -7.90 -5.36 3.11
N ALA A 102 -9.05 -5.64 2.53
CA ALA A 102 -10.34 -5.22 3.08
C ALA A 102 -11.27 -6.42 3.20
N ALA A 103 -11.89 -6.58 4.36
CA ALA A 103 -12.90 -7.60 4.59
C ALA A 103 -14.20 -6.93 5.00
N SER A 104 -15.31 -7.32 4.36
CA SER A 104 -16.63 -6.79 4.68
C SER A 104 -17.71 -7.84 4.41
N ALA A 105 -18.95 -7.53 4.80
CA ALA A 105 -20.06 -8.46 4.60
C ALA A 105 -20.28 -8.78 3.12
N HIS A 106 -20.13 -7.79 2.25
CA HIS A 106 -20.42 -7.92 0.81
C HIS A 106 -19.24 -7.45 -0.04
N ARG A 107 -19.12 -8.04 -1.25
CA ARG A 107 -18.00 -7.78 -2.15
C ARG A 107 -17.88 -6.33 -2.63
N ASP A 108 -19.00 -5.66 -2.84
CA ASP A 108 -19.00 -4.29 -3.36
C ASP A 108 -18.21 -3.36 -2.45
N GLN A 109 -18.50 -3.41 -1.15
CA GLN A 109 -17.79 -2.61 -0.16
C GLN A 109 -16.32 -3.04 -0.03
N ALA A 110 -16.05 -4.35 -0.08
CA ALA A 110 -14.68 -4.85 0.02
C ALA A 110 -13.81 -4.33 -1.14
N PHE A 111 -14.31 -4.37 -2.38
CA PHE A 111 -13.59 -3.80 -3.52
C PHE A 111 -13.41 -2.30 -3.39
N GLU A 112 -14.47 -1.59 -3.02
CA GLU A 112 -14.42 -0.13 -2.89
C GLU A 112 -13.42 0.31 -1.84
N LEU A 113 -13.43 -0.31 -0.67
CA LEU A 113 -12.51 -0.01 0.41
C LEU A 113 -11.06 -0.29 0.03
N CYS A 114 -10.80 -1.45 -0.58
CA CYS A 114 -9.45 -1.83 -0.98
C CYS A 114 -8.90 -0.86 -2.02
N GLN A 115 -9.68 -0.53 -3.04
CA GLN A 115 -9.27 0.41 -4.08
C GLN A 115 -8.99 1.80 -3.50
N ALA A 116 -9.91 2.32 -2.68
CA ALA A 116 -9.72 3.64 -2.07
C ALA A 116 -8.50 3.69 -1.18
N LEU A 117 -8.24 2.61 -0.43
CA LEU A 117 -7.08 2.51 0.43
C LEU A 117 -5.78 2.61 -0.38
N VAL A 118 -5.67 1.84 -1.46
CA VAL A 118 -4.50 1.88 -2.34
C VAL A 118 -4.34 3.25 -2.98
N ASP A 119 -5.42 3.80 -3.54
CA ASP A 119 -5.38 5.09 -4.25
C ASP A 119 -4.96 6.22 -3.32
N ARG A 120 -5.54 6.28 -2.12
CA ARG A 120 -5.23 7.35 -1.17
C ARG A 120 -3.83 7.20 -0.57
N VAL A 121 -3.37 5.98 -0.32
CA VAL A 121 -2.00 5.76 0.14
C VAL A 121 -1.02 6.29 -0.90
N LYS A 122 -1.23 5.96 -2.17
CA LYS A 122 -0.35 6.42 -3.25
C LYS A 122 -0.39 7.94 -3.46
N ALA A 123 -1.53 8.56 -3.20
CA ALA A 123 -1.70 10.00 -3.39
C ALA A 123 -1.24 10.84 -2.20
N GLU A 124 -1.30 10.32 -0.98
CA GLU A 124 -1.20 11.14 0.24
C GLU A 124 -0.06 10.75 1.18
N VAL A 125 0.41 9.51 1.13
CA VAL A 125 1.50 9.08 2.03
C VAL A 125 2.85 9.44 1.42
N PRO A 126 3.70 10.21 2.13
CA PRO A 126 4.97 10.69 1.57
C PRO A 126 6.04 9.60 1.54
N ILE A 127 6.00 8.82 0.48
CA ILE A 127 6.94 7.77 0.15
C ILE A 127 7.51 8.07 -1.23
N TRP A 128 8.84 8.09 -1.35
CA TRP A 128 9.54 8.46 -2.58
C TRP A 128 10.26 7.26 -3.15
N LYS A 129 10.24 7.16 -4.47
CA LYS A 129 10.79 6.03 -5.21
C LYS A 129 11.99 6.49 -6.03
N HIS A 130 13.16 5.90 -5.79
CA HIS A 130 14.37 6.11 -6.56
C HIS A 130 14.64 4.86 -7.38
N GLN A 131 14.39 4.92 -8.68
CA GLN A 131 14.46 3.79 -9.59
C GLN A 131 15.86 3.65 -10.20
N HIS A 132 16.33 2.42 -10.34
CA HIS A 132 17.60 2.09 -10.95
C HIS A 132 17.36 1.31 -12.24
N GLU A 133 17.93 1.79 -13.34
CA GLU A 133 17.79 1.16 -14.65
C GLU A 133 18.98 0.27 -14.96
N GLU A 134 18.79 -0.70 -15.84
CA GLU A 134 19.83 -1.62 -16.30
C GLU A 134 21.05 -0.87 -16.86
N SER A 135 20.84 0.27 -17.50
CA SER A 135 21.90 1.13 -18.05
C SER A 135 22.74 1.84 -16.99
N GLY A 136 22.32 1.83 -15.72
CA GLY A 136 22.93 2.60 -14.64
C GLY A 136 22.28 3.96 -14.42
N ARG A 137 21.36 4.37 -15.29
CA ARG A 137 20.57 5.59 -15.10
C ARG A 137 19.64 5.43 -13.91
N ALA A 138 19.40 6.50 -13.17
CA ALA A 138 18.46 6.51 -12.04
C ALA A 138 17.49 7.67 -12.19
N SER A 139 16.29 7.50 -11.63
CA SER A 139 15.26 8.53 -11.64
C SER A 139 14.43 8.47 -10.36
N TRP A 140 13.89 9.62 -9.97
CA TRP A 140 13.00 9.74 -8.82
C TRP A 140 11.56 9.85 -9.29
N SER A 141 10.63 9.31 -8.50
CA SER A 141 9.20 9.56 -8.68
C SER A 141 8.56 9.85 -7.32
N ASN A 142 7.33 10.39 -7.38
CA ASN A 142 6.54 10.79 -6.21
C ASN A 142 7.11 12.00 -5.45
N LEU A 143 7.98 12.79 -6.07
CA LEU A 143 8.60 13.95 -5.42
C LEU A 143 7.61 15.09 -5.12
N GLY A 144 6.41 15.06 -5.69
CA GLY A 144 5.39 16.07 -5.45
C GLY A 144 4.51 15.81 -4.22
N LEU A 145 4.73 14.71 -3.50
CA LEU A 145 3.94 14.37 -2.32
C LEU A 145 4.30 15.26 -1.12
N PRO A 146 3.37 15.45 -0.17
CA PRO A 146 3.60 16.25 1.04
C PRO A 146 4.83 15.77 1.81
N GLN A 147 5.51 16.73 2.40
CA GLN A 147 6.70 16.48 3.22
C GLN A 147 6.33 16.24 4.69
#